data_605b2d3ab26fe617f3262078ec39d5a1
#
_entry.id   605b2d3ab26fe617f3262078ec39d5a1
#
_cell.length_a   1.000
_cell.length_b   1.000
_cell.length_c   1.000
_cell.angle_alpha   90.00
_cell.angle_beta   90.00
_cell.angle_gamma   90.00
#
_symmetry.space_group_name_H-M   'P 1'
#
loop_
_entity.id
_entity.type
_entity.pdbx_description
1 polymer ?
#
loop_
_entity_poly.entity_id
_entity_poly.type
_entity_poly.pdbx_seq_one_letter_code
_entity_poly.pdbx_strand_id
1 'polypeptide(L)'
;AIAVVAAINGVLAQIVMASRVLLGLGRRSALMRPFAIVSGRTGTPLLGTVAVGAVVIVGALALPVAALAEATAAVLLAVFFLVNAALILLKSREPEAPFLVPIWVPVSGVILALGALILTSGKGV
;
A
#
# COMPACT_ATOMS: atom_id res chain seq x y z
N ALA A 1 20.51 -19.84 -2.23
CA ALA A 1 20.68 -19.39 -0.84
C ALA A 1 20.56 -17.86 -0.73
N ILE A 2 21.31 -17.05 -1.48
CA ILE A 2 21.30 -15.57 -1.39
C ILE A 2 19.93 -14.99 -1.69
N ALA A 3 19.23 -15.46 -2.73
CA ALA A 3 17.91 -14.98 -3.10
C ALA A 3 16.86 -15.20 -1.98
N VAL A 4 16.94 -16.32 -1.27
CA VAL A 4 16.04 -16.63 -0.14
C VAL A 4 16.27 -15.66 1.01
N VAL A 5 17.53 -15.39 1.36
CA VAL A 5 17.87 -14.43 2.42
C VAL A 5 17.41 -13.02 2.06
N ALA A 6 17.61 -12.60 0.81
CA ALA A 6 17.14 -11.31 0.33
C ALA A 6 15.60 -11.21 0.37
N ALA A 7 14.89 -12.26 -0.02
CA ALA A 7 13.43 -12.31 0.04
C ALA A 7 12.91 -12.21 1.48
N ILE A 8 13.50 -12.97 2.41
CA ILE A 8 13.12 -12.91 3.83
C ILE A 8 13.33 -11.51 4.39
N ASN A 9 14.47 -10.89 4.11
CA ASN A 9 14.74 -9.52 4.55
C ASN A 9 13.72 -8.52 3.99
N GLY A 10 13.37 -8.66 2.71
CA GLY A 10 12.33 -7.82 2.07
C GLY A 10 10.96 -7.98 2.74
N VAL A 11 10.53 -9.21 3.00
CA VAL A 11 9.25 -9.50 3.67
C VAL A 11 9.23 -8.93 5.09
N LEU A 12 10.30 -9.09 5.86
CA LEU A 12 10.41 -8.54 7.20
C LEU A 12 10.31 -7.01 7.20
N ALA A 13 11.02 -6.35 6.29
CA ALA A 13 10.95 -4.90 6.14
C ALA A 13 9.52 -4.44 5.82
N GLN A 14 8.81 -5.13 4.91
CA GLN A 14 7.44 -4.81 4.55
C GLN A 14 6.46 -5.00 5.71
N ILE A 15 6.59 -6.08 6.49
CA ILE A 15 5.77 -6.32 7.68
C ILE A 15 5.96 -5.17 8.69
N VAL A 16 7.19 -4.73 8.93
CA VAL A 16 7.49 -3.61 9.84
C VAL A 16 6.85 -2.31 9.31
N MET A 17 6.97 -2.02 8.02
CA MET A 17 6.38 -0.82 7.42
C MET A 17 4.86 -0.86 7.51
N ALA A 18 4.22 -1.96 7.14
CA ALA A 18 2.77 -2.13 7.20
C ALA A 18 2.23 -2.01 8.64
N SER A 19 2.92 -2.59 9.62
CA SER A 19 2.54 -2.47 11.03
C SER A 19 2.59 -1.03 11.54
N ARG A 20 3.55 -0.23 11.07
CA ARG A 20 3.65 1.20 11.40
C ARG A 20 2.55 2.03 10.74
N VAL A 21 2.15 1.70 9.50
CA VAL A 21 1.00 2.32 8.84
C VAL A 21 -0.28 2.03 9.62
N LEU A 22 -0.51 0.77 10.05
CA LEU A 22 -1.64 0.40 10.91
C LEU A 22 -1.63 1.16 12.24
N LEU A 23 -0.46 1.35 12.85
CA LEU A 23 -0.31 2.17 14.05
C LEU A 23 -0.74 3.62 13.79
N GLY A 24 -0.32 4.20 12.67
CA GLY A 24 -0.70 5.56 12.27
C GLY A 24 -2.20 5.72 12.03
N LEU A 25 -2.82 4.75 11.36
CA LEU A 25 -4.27 4.68 11.15
C LEU A 25 -5.02 4.49 12.46
N GLY A 26 -4.52 3.63 13.35
CA GLY A 26 -5.10 3.40 14.67
C GLY A 26 -5.13 4.65 15.56
N ARG A 27 -4.16 5.54 15.40
CA ARG A 27 -4.14 6.83 16.13
C ARG A 27 -5.12 7.85 15.57
N ARG A 28 -5.51 7.73 14.30
CA ARG A 28 -6.41 8.68 13.61
C ARG A 28 -7.85 8.19 13.51
N SER A 29 -8.11 6.90 13.63
CA SER A 29 -9.42 6.29 13.46
C SER A 29 -9.85 5.51 14.69
N ALA A 30 -11.05 5.77 15.19
CA ALA A 30 -11.62 5.05 16.32
C ALA A 30 -11.77 3.54 16.04
N LEU A 31 -12.08 3.17 14.79
CA LEU A 31 -12.25 1.79 14.37
C LEU A 31 -10.94 0.98 14.44
N MET A 32 -9.80 1.64 14.17
CA MET A 32 -8.47 1.04 14.15
C MET A 32 -7.70 1.23 15.46
N ARG A 33 -8.36 1.74 16.50
CA ARG A 33 -7.78 2.04 17.81
C ARG A 33 -7.01 0.87 18.45
N PRO A 34 -7.44 -0.42 18.32
CA PRO A 34 -6.67 -1.55 18.84
C PRO A 34 -5.24 -1.63 18.30
N PHE A 35 -5.02 -1.19 17.03
CA PHE A 35 -3.69 -1.18 16.40
C PHE A 35 -2.79 -0.02 16.87
N ALA A 36 -3.36 0.94 17.63
CA ALA A 36 -2.60 2.05 18.21
C ALA A 36 -1.81 1.66 19.47
N ILE A 37 -2.04 0.45 20.01
CA ILE A 37 -1.38 -0.03 21.22
C ILE A 37 0.04 -0.49 20.89
N VAL A 38 1.01 0.19 21.47
CA VAL A 38 2.44 -0.16 21.37
C VAL A 38 2.83 -0.93 22.60
N SER A 39 3.50 -2.07 22.43
CA SER A 39 4.01 -2.86 23.54
C SER A 39 5.11 -2.07 24.29
N GLY A 40 4.94 -1.87 25.59
CA GLY A 40 5.91 -1.17 26.44
C GLY A 40 7.29 -1.87 26.52
N ARG A 41 7.35 -3.16 26.20
CA ARG A 41 8.57 -3.96 26.27
C ARG A 41 9.40 -3.95 24.98
N THR A 42 8.77 -3.85 23.83
CA THR A 42 9.43 -3.92 22.51
C THR A 42 9.34 -2.60 21.72
N GLY A 43 8.53 -1.64 22.17
CA GLY A 43 8.32 -0.39 21.45
C GLY A 43 7.63 -0.55 20.07
N THR A 44 7.10 -1.75 19.79
CA THR A 44 6.50 -2.09 18.50
C THR A 44 4.99 -2.30 18.60
N PRO A 45 4.20 -2.02 17.55
CA PRO A 45 2.77 -2.32 17.50
C PRO A 45 2.57 -3.83 17.28
N LEU A 46 2.65 -4.61 18.37
CA LEU A 46 2.64 -6.07 18.33
C LEU A 46 1.40 -6.60 17.61
N LEU A 47 0.23 -6.04 17.89
CA LEU A 47 -1.02 -6.43 17.27
C LEU A 47 -1.01 -6.18 15.74
N GLY A 48 -0.47 -5.04 15.31
CA GLY A 48 -0.30 -4.73 13.89
C GLY A 48 0.67 -5.68 13.20
N THR A 49 1.78 -6.00 13.84
CA THR A 49 2.78 -6.93 13.29
C THR A 49 2.23 -8.35 13.15
N VAL A 50 1.53 -8.84 14.18
CA VAL A 50 0.89 -10.18 14.14
C VAL A 50 -0.21 -10.23 13.09
N ALA A 51 -1.06 -9.20 13.00
CA ALA A 51 -2.12 -9.14 12.00
C ALA A 51 -1.56 -9.15 10.57
N VAL A 52 -0.56 -8.32 10.28
CA VAL A 52 0.08 -8.28 8.95
C VAL A 52 0.77 -9.61 8.65
N GLY A 53 1.51 -10.16 9.61
CA GLY A 53 2.18 -11.46 9.46
C GLY A 53 1.19 -12.59 9.17
N ALA A 54 0.05 -12.63 9.87
CA ALA A 54 -1.01 -13.60 9.62
C ALA A 54 -1.60 -13.48 8.21
N VAL A 55 -1.87 -12.26 7.75
CA VAL A 55 -2.37 -12.01 6.38
C VAL A 55 -1.35 -12.48 5.33
N VAL A 56 -0.07 -12.20 5.55
CA VAL A 56 1.01 -12.65 4.64
C VAL A 56 1.08 -14.18 4.58
N ILE A 57 1.03 -14.86 5.74
CA ILE A 57 1.08 -16.32 5.80
C ILE A 57 -0.15 -16.94 5.12
N VAL A 58 -1.34 -16.46 5.45
CA VAL A 58 -2.59 -16.96 4.84
C VAL A 58 -2.57 -16.73 3.33
N GLY A 59 -2.17 -15.56 2.86
CA GLY A 59 -2.05 -15.25 1.44
C GLY A 59 -1.05 -16.17 0.74
N ALA A 60 0.10 -16.42 1.33
CA ALA A 60 1.14 -17.27 0.77
C ALA A 60 0.73 -18.75 0.69
N LEU A 61 -0.11 -19.22 1.61
CA LEU A 61 -0.62 -20.60 1.62
C LEU A 61 -1.86 -20.80 0.74
N ALA A 62 -2.70 -19.76 0.61
CA ALA A 62 -3.98 -19.85 -0.08
C ALA A 62 -3.90 -19.52 -1.57
N LEU A 63 -2.92 -18.72 -2.01
CA LEU A 63 -2.85 -18.19 -3.36
C LEU A 63 -1.54 -18.57 -4.06
N PRO A 64 -1.60 -18.91 -5.36
CA PRO A 64 -0.39 -19.08 -6.16
C PRO A 64 0.34 -17.76 -6.33
N VAL A 65 1.65 -17.82 -6.55
CA VAL A 65 2.53 -16.64 -6.69
C VAL A 65 2.04 -15.68 -7.79
N ALA A 66 1.50 -16.24 -8.89
CA ALA A 66 0.95 -15.43 -9.98
C ALA A 66 -0.24 -14.56 -9.50
N ALA A 67 -1.19 -15.15 -8.77
CA ALA A 67 -2.34 -14.41 -8.23
C ALA A 67 -1.92 -13.35 -7.22
N LEU A 68 -0.91 -13.62 -6.39
CA LEU A 68 -0.35 -12.63 -5.46
C LEU A 68 0.31 -11.46 -6.21
N ALA A 69 1.03 -11.75 -7.30
CA ALA A 69 1.64 -10.73 -8.13
C ALA A 69 0.59 -9.85 -8.83
N GLU A 70 -0.46 -10.45 -9.38
CA GLU A 70 -1.58 -9.72 -9.99
C GLU A 70 -2.32 -8.85 -8.98
N ALA A 71 -2.64 -9.39 -7.80
CA ALA A 71 -3.28 -8.62 -6.73
C ALA A 71 -2.40 -7.44 -6.29
N THR A 72 -1.10 -7.65 -6.15
CA THR A 72 -0.15 -6.59 -5.80
C THR A 72 -0.12 -5.50 -6.86
N ALA A 73 -0.06 -5.87 -8.14
CA ALA A 73 -0.09 -4.93 -9.26
C ALA A 73 -1.39 -4.11 -9.26
N ALA A 74 -2.54 -4.75 -9.06
CA ALA A 74 -3.84 -4.08 -9.00
C ALA A 74 -3.92 -3.07 -7.84
N VAL A 75 -3.44 -3.45 -6.66
CA VAL A 75 -3.40 -2.55 -5.49
C VAL A 75 -2.48 -1.35 -5.75
N LEU A 76 -1.29 -1.58 -6.33
CA LEU A 76 -0.37 -0.49 -6.67
C LEU A 76 -0.96 0.48 -7.68
N LEU A 77 -1.63 -0.03 -8.72
CA LEU A 77 -2.31 0.81 -9.70
C LEU A 77 -3.44 1.62 -9.08
N ALA A 78 -4.22 1.01 -8.17
CA ALA A 78 -5.27 1.72 -7.43
C ALA A 78 -4.69 2.83 -6.55
N VAL A 79 -3.58 2.58 -5.86
CA VAL A 79 -2.87 3.59 -5.05
C VAL A 79 -2.36 4.72 -5.93
N PHE A 80 -1.72 4.43 -7.07
CA PHE A 80 -1.26 5.44 -8.01
C PHE A 80 -2.42 6.29 -8.56
N PHE A 81 -3.53 5.65 -8.89
CA PHE A 81 -4.74 6.38 -9.29
C PHE A 81 -5.21 7.34 -8.20
N LEU A 82 -5.35 6.85 -6.95
CA LEU A 82 -5.81 7.66 -5.83
C LEU A 82 -4.87 8.83 -5.52
N VAL A 83 -3.56 8.61 -5.55
CA VAL A 83 -2.55 9.67 -5.29
C VAL A 83 -2.60 10.74 -6.37
N ASN A 84 -2.67 10.34 -7.64
CA ASN A 84 -2.76 11.31 -8.74
C ASN A 84 -4.11 12.06 -8.73
N ALA A 85 -5.21 11.37 -8.42
CA ALA A 85 -6.52 12.02 -8.27
C ALA A 85 -6.53 13.01 -7.09
N ALA A 86 -5.95 12.63 -5.95
CA ALA A 86 -5.80 13.52 -4.81
C ALA A 86 -4.96 14.75 -5.14
N LEU A 87 -3.88 14.58 -5.91
CA LEU A 87 -3.04 15.68 -6.35
C LEU A 87 -3.79 16.67 -7.27
N ILE A 88 -4.63 16.17 -8.18
CA ILE A 88 -5.48 17.00 -9.04
C ILE A 88 -6.47 17.80 -8.18
N LEU A 89 -7.14 17.14 -7.21
CA LEU A 89 -8.09 17.78 -6.30
C LEU A 89 -7.42 18.84 -5.42
N LEU A 90 -6.23 18.54 -4.89
CA LEU A 90 -5.49 19.48 -4.05
C LEU A 90 -5.05 20.71 -4.83
N LYS A 91 -4.55 20.50 -6.05
CA LYS A 91 -4.13 21.59 -6.92
C LYS A 91 -5.28 22.51 -7.35
N SER A 92 -6.51 21.99 -7.45
CA SER A 92 -7.69 22.82 -7.72
C SER A 92 -8.12 23.65 -6.52
N ARG A 93 -7.73 23.27 -5.30
CA ARG A 93 -8.07 23.98 -4.06
C ARG A 93 -7.01 24.97 -3.59
N GLU A 94 -5.73 24.69 -3.85
CA GLU A 94 -4.59 25.52 -3.43
C GLU A 94 -3.64 25.76 -4.61
N PRO A 95 -3.91 26.78 -5.46
CA PRO A 95 -3.08 27.06 -6.64
C PRO A 95 -1.67 27.58 -6.29
N GLU A 96 -1.41 28.02 -5.06
CA GLU A 96 -0.13 28.58 -4.59
C GLU A 96 0.76 27.59 -3.82
N ALA A 97 0.58 26.28 -4.01
CA ALA A 97 1.44 25.29 -3.39
C ALA A 97 2.90 25.44 -3.85
N PRO A 98 3.90 25.32 -2.94
CA PRO A 98 5.32 25.54 -3.26
C PRO A 98 5.92 24.58 -4.29
N PHE A 99 5.20 23.53 -4.67
CA PHE A 99 5.59 22.58 -5.72
C PHE A 99 4.74 22.78 -6.98
N LEU A 100 5.33 23.42 -7.99
CA LEU A 100 4.71 23.65 -9.30
C LEU A 100 4.90 22.43 -10.23
N VAL A 101 4.24 21.33 -9.92
CA VAL A 101 4.13 20.22 -10.89
C VAL A 101 3.05 20.60 -11.91
N PRO A 102 3.35 20.62 -13.24
CA PRO A 102 2.34 20.93 -14.25
C PRO A 102 1.18 19.94 -14.17
N ILE A 103 -0.05 20.40 -14.39
CA ILE A 103 -1.28 19.61 -14.22
C ILE A 103 -1.36 18.38 -15.15
N TRP A 104 -0.67 18.42 -16.28
CA TRP A 104 -0.64 17.30 -17.23
C TRP A 104 0.07 16.05 -16.65
N VAL A 105 0.98 16.22 -15.66
CA VAL A 105 1.69 15.11 -15.02
C VAL A 105 0.75 14.22 -14.20
N PRO A 106 -0.03 14.72 -13.22
CA PRO A 106 -0.99 13.87 -12.51
C PRO A 106 -2.14 13.38 -13.41
N VAL A 107 -2.54 14.15 -14.43
CA VAL A 107 -3.56 13.71 -15.40
C VAL A 107 -3.06 12.51 -16.21
N SER A 108 -1.83 12.55 -16.72
CA SER A 108 -1.24 11.40 -17.41
C SER A 108 -1.10 10.18 -16.50
N GLY A 109 -0.75 10.39 -15.22
CA GLY A 109 -0.69 9.33 -14.21
C GLY A 109 -2.05 8.64 -13.99
N VAL A 110 -3.14 9.40 -13.91
CA VAL A 110 -4.51 8.85 -13.81
C VAL A 110 -4.87 8.04 -15.05
N ILE A 111 -4.61 8.56 -16.24
CA ILE A 111 -4.93 7.89 -17.51
C ILE A 111 -4.16 6.57 -17.64
N LEU A 112 -2.86 6.59 -17.35
CA LEU A 112 -2.01 5.40 -17.42
C LEU A 112 -2.42 4.35 -16.38
N ALA A 113 -2.72 4.76 -15.14
CA ALA A 113 -3.15 3.85 -14.09
C ALA A 113 -4.50 3.21 -14.41
N LEU A 114 -5.48 3.97 -14.92
CA LEU A 114 -6.76 3.45 -15.37
C LEU A 114 -6.62 2.52 -16.58
N GLY A 115 -5.83 2.91 -17.57
CA GLY A 115 -5.57 2.09 -18.75
C GLY A 115 -4.95 0.75 -18.38
N ALA A 116 -3.94 0.75 -17.51
CA ALA A 116 -3.31 -0.47 -17.01
C ALA A 116 -4.28 -1.33 -16.19
N LEU A 117 -5.13 -0.72 -15.36
CA LEU A 117 -6.12 -1.45 -14.56
C LEU A 117 -7.16 -2.15 -15.46
N ILE A 118 -7.66 -1.48 -16.50
CA ILE A 118 -8.60 -2.05 -17.47
C ILE A 118 -7.96 -3.21 -18.22
N LEU A 119 -6.72 -3.05 -18.69
CA LEU A 119 -5.99 -4.10 -19.39
C LEU A 119 -5.71 -5.32 -18.50
N THR A 120 -5.49 -5.11 -17.21
CA THR A 120 -5.26 -6.19 -16.24
C THR A 120 -6.56 -6.92 -15.93
N SER A 121 -7.68 -6.20 -15.78
CA SER A 121 -9.01 -6.78 -15.57
C SER A 121 -9.54 -7.52 -16.80
N GLY A 122 -9.19 -7.08 -18.02
CA GLY A 122 -9.62 -7.72 -19.26
C GLY A 122 -8.90 -9.03 -19.60
N LYS A 123 -7.82 -9.38 -18.90
CA LYS A 123 -7.10 -10.65 -19.08
C LYS A 123 -7.63 -11.80 -18.19
N GLY A 124 -8.63 -11.54 -17.38
CA GLY A 124 -9.24 -12.50 -16.46
C GLY A 124 -10.50 -13.20 -16.99
N VAL A 125 -10.76 -13.14 -18.32
CA VAL A 125 -11.87 -13.88 -18.99
C VAL A 125 -11.30 -14.78 -20.05
#